data_2768781b705e51417b542d6a5d3cfa7f
#
_entry.id   2768781b705e51417b542d6a5d3cfa7f
#
_cell.length_a   1.000
_cell.length_b   1.000
_cell.length_c   1.000
_cell.angle_alpha   90.00
_cell.angle_beta   90.00
_cell.angle_gamma   90.00
#
_symmetry.space_group_name_H-M   'P 1'
#
loop_
_entity.id
_entity.type
_entity.pdbx_description
1 polymer ?
#
loop_
_entity_poly.entity_id
_entity_poly.type
_entity_poly.pdbx_seq_one_letter_code
_entity_poly.pdbx_strand_id
1 'polypeptide(L)'
;MDSQFYLMTFDSVTNSMQTEKLAKRQFPVIVMPAPREITQSCGLALKFLTWEPEKIERFFQSLSVPCRLYKMGTSRAGGKRPLELVAEVQ
;
A
#
# COMPACT_ATOMS: atom_id res chain seq x y z
N MET A 1 5.41 -19.68 -8.13
CA MET A 1 5.80 -18.31 -8.50
C MET A 1 5.42 -17.36 -7.39
N ASP A 2 6.31 -16.48 -7.05
CA ASP A 2 6.03 -15.49 -6.01
C ASP A 2 5.15 -14.41 -6.58
N SER A 3 4.02 -14.17 -5.93
CA SER A 3 3.13 -13.06 -6.26
C SER A 3 3.55 -11.84 -5.46
N GLN A 4 3.32 -10.67 -6.04
CA GLN A 4 3.54 -9.40 -5.35
C GLN A 4 2.28 -8.54 -5.48
N PHE A 5 2.13 -7.63 -4.53
CA PHE A 5 1.05 -6.66 -4.58
C PHE A 5 1.53 -5.33 -4.03
N TYR A 6 0.87 -4.25 -4.44
CA TYR A 6 1.13 -2.93 -3.87
C TYR A 6 0.30 -2.72 -2.62
N LEU A 7 0.90 -2.05 -1.66
CA LEU A 7 0.29 -1.75 -0.38
C LEU A 7 0.64 -0.32 0.00
N MET A 8 -0.35 0.45 0.42
CA MET A 8 -0.11 1.80 0.91
C MET A 8 -0.37 1.87 2.40
N THR A 9 0.48 2.60 3.12
CA THR A 9 0.28 2.89 4.54
C THR A 9 0.19 4.40 4.75
N PHE A 10 -0.40 4.80 5.88
CA PHE A 10 -0.72 6.20 6.14
C PHE A 10 -0.38 6.56 7.58
N ASP A 11 -0.20 7.87 7.81
CA ASP A 11 0.06 8.38 9.16
C ASP A 11 -1.21 8.57 9.99
N SER A 12 -2.39 8.57 9.34
CA SER A 12 -3.65 8.71 10.06
C SER A 12 -4.76 7.89 9.40
N VAL A 13 -5.76 7.50 10.20
CA VAL A 13 -6.92 6.79 9.70
C VAL A 13 -7.71 7.65 8.71
N THR A 14 -7.82 8.95 8.99
CA THR A 14 -8.53 9.87 8.10
C THR A 14 -7.90 9.89 6.72
N ASN A 15 -6.56 9.97 6.64
CA ASN A 15 -5.88 9.96 5.35
C ASN A 15 -6.08 8.63 4.61
N SER A 16 -6.09 7.52 5.34
CA SER A 16 -6.32 6.21 4.70
C SER A 16 -7.71 6.13 4.10
N MET A 17 -8.73 6.64 4.80
CA MET A 17 -10.11 6.60 4.32
C MET A 17 -10.32 7.50 3.10
N GLN A 18 -9.73 8.69 3.11
CA GLN A 18 -9.82 9.60 1.96
C GLN A 18 -9.15 9.01 0.73
N THR A 19 -7.96 8.42 0.92
CA THR A 19 -7.23 7.82 -0.20
C THR A 19 -7.95 6.59 -0.73
N GLU A 20 -8.58 5.80 0.15
CA GLU A 20 -9.37 4.66 -0.28
C GLU A 20 -10.48 5.09 -1.26
N LYS A 21 -11.17 6.16 -0.95
CA LYS A 21 -12.24 6.66 -1.83
C LYS A 21 -11.70 7.04 -3.21
N LEU A 22 -10.55 7.69 -3.25
CA LEU A 22 -9.93 8.06 -4.51
C LEU A 22 -9.44 6.85 -5.28
N ALA A 23 -8.81 5.90 -4.60
CA ALA A 23 -8.26 4.71 -5.23
C ALA A 23 -9.35 3.81 -5.81
N LYS A 24 -10.49 3.68 -5.12
CA LYS A 24 -11.61 2.86 -5.59
C LYS A 24 -12.21 3.33 -6.92
N ARG A 25 -11.97 4.57 -7.28
CA ARG A 25 -12.43 5.09 -8.58
C ARG A 25 -11.62 4.54 -9.75
N GLN A 26 -10.40 4.06 -9.48
CA GLN A 26 -9.47 3.63 -10.52
C GLN A 26 -9.05 2.17 -10.38
N PHE A 27 -9.07 1.63 -9.16
CA PHE A 27 -8.52 0.30 -8.87
C PHE A 27 -9.43 -0.47 -7.93
N PRO A 28 -9.46 -1.81 -8.04
CA PRO A 28 -10.01 -2.63 -6.97
C PRO A 28 -9.03 -2.63 -5.80
N VAL A 29 -9.46 -2.12 -4.66
CA VAL A 29 -8.64 -2.03 -3.45
C VAL A 29 -9.45 -2.45 -2.24
N ILE A 30 -8.75 -2.91 -1.18
CA ILE A 30 -9.35 -3.21 0.11
C ILE A 30 -8.52 -2.59 1.22
N VAL A 31 -9.19 -2.23 2.30
CA VAL A 31 -8.52 -1.81 3.53
C VAL A 31 -8.26 -3.04 4.38
N MET A 32 -7.06 -3.13 4.95
CA MET A 32 -6.67 -4.26 5.78
C MET A 32 -5.78 -3.75 6.92
N PRO A 33 -5.60 -4.54 7.99
CA PRO A 33 -4.62 -4.18 9.00
C PRO A 33 -3.23 -4.13 8.40
N ALA A 34 -2.42 -3.17 8.84
CA ALA A 34 -1.05 -3.06 8.36
C ALA A 34 -0.26 -4.32 8.74
N PRO A 35 0.51 -4.89 7.80
CA PRO A 35 1.31 -6.08 8.09
C PRO A 35 2.33 -5.84 9.20
N ARG A 36 2.72 -6.91 9.88
CA ARG A 36 3.73 -6.84 10.96
C ARG A 36 5.07 -6.32 10.46
N GLU A 37 5.35 -6.53 9.19
CA GLU A 37 6.58 -6.07 8.57
C GLU A 37 6.66 -4.54 8.50
N ILE A 38 5.53 -3.87 8.63
CA ILE A 38 5.44 -2.40 8.62
C ILE A 38 5.06 -1.93 10.01
N THR A 39 5.96 -1.23 10.69
CA THR A 39 5.76 -0.83 12.08
C THR A 39 5.38 0.63 12.26
N GLN A 40 5.53 1.45 11.23
CA GLN A 40 5.28 2.89 11.32
C GLN A 40 4.08 3.27 10.46
N SER A 41 2.88 3.01 10.99
CA SER A 41 1.65 3.37 10.29
C SER A 41 0.53 3.54 11.32
N CYS A 42 -0.63 3.99 10.86
CA CYS A 42 -1.82 4.14 11.71
C CYS A 42 -2.50 2.80 12.02
N GLY A 43 -1.91 1.69 11.59
CA GLY A 43 -2.48 0.36 11.78
C GLY A 43 -3.35 -0.11 10.63
N LEU A 44 -3.62 0.74 9.65
CA LEU A 44 -4.41 0.39 8.47
C LEU A 44 -3.55 0.51 7.21
N ALA A 45 -3.83 -0.36 6.25
CA ALA A 45 -3.16 -0.35 4.96
C ALA A 45 -4.19 -0.53 3.85
N LEU A 46 -3.84 -0.06 2.66
CA LEU A 46 -4.67 -0.18 1.48
C LEU A 46 -3.99 -1.13 0.52
N LYS A 47 -4.62 -2.28 0.25
CA LYS A 47 -4.07 -3.29 -0.66
C LYS A 47 -4.69 -3.15 -2.03
N PHE A 48 -3.85 -3.04 -3.05
CA PHE A 48 -4.30 -3.03 -4.44
C PHE A 48 -4.46 -4.47 -4.92
N LEU A 49 -5.63 -4.79 -5.46
CA LEU A 49 -5.95 -6.14 -5.89
C LEU A 49 -5.53 -6.41 -7.34
N THR A 50 -5.00 -5.39 -8.03
CA THR A 50 -4.48 -5.52 -9.38
C THR A 50 -2.99 -5.20 -9.39
N TRP A 51 -2.29 -5.70 -10.40
CA TRP A 51 -0.87 -5.44 -10.60
C TRP A 51 -0.71 -4.50 -11.78
N GLU A 52 -0.71 -3.20 -11.52
CA GLU A 52 -0.57 -2.16 -12.55
C GLU A 52 0.47 -1.13 -12.10
N PRO A 53 1.77 -1.50 -12.15
CA PRO A 53 2.82 -0.69 -11.54
C PRO A 53 2.81 0.78 -11.97
N GLU A 54 2.74 1.03 -13.28
CA GLU A 54 2.80 2.41 -13.77
C GLU A 54 1.62 3.24 -13.31
N LYS A 55 0.41 2.66 -13.36
CA LYS A 55 -0.80 3.37 -12.96
C LYS A 55 -0.84 3.62 -11.47
N ILE A 56 -0.44 2.62 -10.68
CA ILE A 56 -0.46 2.72 -9.22
C ILE A 56 0.58 3.74 -8.77
N GLU A 57 1.77 3.72 -9.33
CA GLU A 57 2.82 4.68 -8.96
C GLU A 57 2.44 6.10 -9.39
N ARG A 58 1.79 6.25 -10.54
CA ARG A 58 1.29 7.56 -10.98
C ARG A 58 0.19 8.07 -10.05
N PHE A 59 -0.73 7.19 -9.64
CA PHE A 59 -1.75 7.53 -8.67
C PHE A 59 -1.13 7.98 -7.36
N PHE A 60 -0.12 7.26 -6.88
CA PHE A 60 0.58 7.62 -5.65
C PHE A 60 1.22 9.01 -5.76
N GLN A 61 1.84 9.32 -6.90
CA GLN A 61 2.49 10.61 -7.11
C GLN A 61 1.50 11.78 -7.11
N SER A 62 0.22 11.51 -7.38
CA SER A 62 -0.81 12.55 -7.36
C SER A 62 -1.29 12.89 -5.95
N LEU A 63 -0.91 12.11 -4.95
CA LEU A 63 -1.38 12.30 -3.58
C LEU A 63 -0.55 13.36 -2.87
N SER A 64 -1.21 14.10 -1.98
CA SER A 64 -0.56 15.16 -1.18
C SER A 64 -0.58 14.87 0.32
N VAL A 65 -1.10 13.70 0.73
CA VAL A 65 -1.13 13.31 2.14
C VAL A 65 0.07 12.44 2.48
N PRO A 66 0.56 12.48 3.72
CA PRO A 66 1.67 11.61 4.14
C PRO A 66 1.28 10.14 3.99
N CYS A 67 2.03 9.41 3.18
CA CYS A 67 1.77 7.99 2.93
C CYS A 67 3.02 7.34 2.35
N ARG A 68 3.02 6.00 2.35
CA ARG A 68 4.11 5.21 1.78
C ARG A 68 3.54 4.14 0.88
N LEU A 69 4.24 3.85 -0.20
CA LEU A 69 3.88 2.81 -1.14
C LEU A 69 4.91 1.70 -1.07
N TYR A 70 4.44 0.48 -0.85
CA TYR A 70 5.29 -0.71 -0.75
C TYR A 70 4.92 -1.73 -1.80
N LYS A 71 5.90 -2.53 -2.19
CA LYS A 71 5.67 -3.81 -2.84
C LYS A 71 5.86 -4.90 -1.81
N MET A 72 4.92 -5.83 -1.73
CA MET A 72 5.00 -6.93 -0.78
C MET A 72 4.79 -8.25 -1.49
N GLY A 73 5.64 -9.22 -1.18
CA GLY A 73 5.49 -10.57 -1.71
C GLY A 73 4.54 -11.40 -0.85
N THR A 74 3.95 -12.43 -1.45
CA THR A 74 3.07 -13.34 -0.74
C THR A 74 3.80 -14.56 -0.18
N SER A 75 4.98 -14.88 -0.73
CA SER A 75 5.81 -15.97 -0.23
C SER A 75 6.48 -15.60 1.07
N ARG A 76 6.59 -16.57 1.98
CA ARG A 76 7.28 -16.39 3.24
C ARG A 76 8.56 -17.21 3.26
N ALA A 77 9.70 -16.51 3.28
CA ALA A 77 11.00 -17.13 3.47
C ALA A 77 11.45 -16.79 4.89
N GLY A 78 11.75 -17.82 5.70
CA GLY A 78 12.14 -17.60 7.09
C GLY A 78 11.06 -16.96 7.94
N GLY A 79 9.78 -17.14 7.58
CA GLY A 79 8.64 -16.57 8.32
C GLY A 79 8.29 -15.14 7.98
N LYS A 80 9.02 -14.52 7.05
CA LYS A 80 8.78 -13.11 6.67
C LYS A 80 8.49 -13.00 5.19
N ARG A 81 7.61 -12.07 4.83
CA ARG A 81 7.32 -11.75 3.43
C ARG A 81 8.27 -10.67 2.95
N PRO A 82 8.73 -10.74 1.67
CA PRO A 82 9.54 -9.65 1.11
C PRO A 82 8.77 -8.34 1.12
N LEU A 83 9.45 -7.26 1.49
CA LEU A 83 8.85 -5.93 1.56
C LEU A 83 9.84 -4.92 1.00
N GLU A 84 9.37 -4.08 0.07
CA GLU A 84 10.20 -3.04 -0.53
C GLU A 84 9.45 -1.72 -0.49
N LEU A 85 10.08 -0.69 0.06
CA LEU A 85 9.54 0.67 0.01
C LEU A 85 9.78 1.22 -1.40
N VAL A 86 8.70 1.53 -2.12
CA VAL A 86 8.78 2.03 -3.49
C VAL A 86 8.83 3.54 -3.52
N ALA A 87 7.99 4.21 -2.73
CA ALA A 87 7.87 5.65 -2.73
C ALA A 87 7.27 6.14 -1.42
N GLU A 88 7.49 7.40 -1.11
CA GLU A 88 7.04 8.00 0.14
C GLU A 88 6.65 9.45 -0.08
N VAL A 89 5.54 9.89 0.52
CA VAL A 89 5.12 11.29 0.60
C VAL A 89 5.14 11.70 2.07
N GLN A 90 5.82 12.79 2.36
CA GLN A 90 5.96 13.29 3.75
C GLN A 90 5.12 14.52 3.99
#